data_4dc851875b0f1d7335fafd24d2690937
#
_entry.id   4dc851875b0f1d7335fafd24d2690937
#
_cell.length_a   1.000
_cell.length_b   1.000
_cell.length_c   1.000
_cell.angle_alpha   90.00
_cell.angle_beta   90.00
_cell.angle_gamma   90.00
#
_symmetry.space_group_name_H-M   'P 1'
#
loop_
_entity.id
_entity.type
_entity.pdbx_description
1 polymer ?
#
loop_
_entity_poly.entity_id
_entity_poly.type
_entity_poly.pdbx_seq_one_letter_code
_entity_poly.pdbx_strand_id
1 'polypeptide(L)'
;MANALLTPTAVTRKIQDVLHGKLVLAKNVNRQYDNQYRETGAKDGADIKVRLPNKYTIRTGKSLAAQDTSETSVTLTRATQIGVDMNFSSAELTMQLQDFSERIIEPAAAVVASNIEDSIAARYVDVPNLVGTAGTTPATMLVVLQAGARLDDNLVSRDDKRVVALSPLAMATIVDAYK
;
A
#
# COMPACT_ATOMS: atom_id res chain seq x y z
N MET A 1 12.28 39.19 -16.88
CA MET A 1 12.46 37.95 -16.09
C MET A 1 12.77 36.83 -17.07
N ALA A 2 13.88 36.12 -16.88
CA ALA A 2 14.21 35.00 -17.75
C ALA A 2 13.16 33.90 -17.58
N ASN A 3 12.55 33.46 -18.68
CA ASN A 3 11.69 32.29 -18.68
C ASN A 3 12.54 31.05 -18.32
N ALA A 4 12.44 30.59 -17.08
CA ALA A 4 13.05 29.34 -16.67
C ALA A 4 12.16 28.20 -17.18
N LEU A 5 12.66 27.44 -18.15
CA LEU A 5 12.03 26.19 -18.57
C LEU A 5 11.93 25.22 -17.38
N LEU A 6 10.82 24.52 -17.29
CA LEU A 6 10.63 23.47 -16.29
C LEU A 6 11.70 22.40 -16.45
N THR A 7 12.48 22.16 -15.39
CA THR A 7 13.47 21.09 -15.40
C THR A 7 12.82 19.74 -15.16
N PRO A 8 13.26 18.66 -15.83
CA PRO A 8 12.74 17.30 -15.60
C PRO A 8 12.75 16.91 -14.10
N THR A 9 13.76 17.32 -13.37
CA THR A 9 13.88 17.06 -11.93
C THR A 9 12.77 17.74 -11.11
N ALA A 10 12.41 18.98 -11.44
CA ALA A 10 11.34 19.69 -10.74
C ALA A 10 9.99 19.04 -11.01
N VAL A 11 9.74 18.66 -12.26
CA VAL A 11 8.53 17.95 -12.66
C VAL A 11 8.43 16.58 -11.95
N THR A 12 9.51 15.80 -11.93
CA THR A 12 9.54 14.49 -11.26
C THR A 12 9.23 14.61 -9.77
N ARG A 13 9.83 15.56 -9.07
CA ARG A 13 9.54 15.79 -7.65
C ARG A 13 8.07 16.14 -7.42
N LYS A 14 7.52 17.02 -8.25
CA LYS A 14 6.11 17.42 -8.15
C LYS A 14 5.17 16.22 -8.40
N ILE A 15 5.47 15.36 -9.38
CA ILE A 15 4.72 14.13 -9.63
C ILE A 15 4.74 13.22 -8.40
N GLN A 16 5.90 13.03 -7.78
CA GLN A 16 6.03 12.20 -6.57
C GLN A 16 5.20 12.76 -5.42
N ASP A 17 5.26 14.07 -5.17
CA ASP A 17 4.50 14.71 -4.08
C ASP A 17 2.99 14.57 -4.29
N VAL A 18 2.51 14.81 -5.51
CA VAL A 18 1.09 14.67 -5.86
C VAL A 18 0.64 13.22 -5.74
N LEU A 19 1.42 12.27 -6.26
CA LEU A 19 1.12 10.84 -6.18
C LEU A 19 1.03 10.39 -4.72
N HIS A 20 2.03 10.71 -3.90
CA HIS A 20 2.02 10.39 -2.48
C HIS A 20 0.83 11.02 -1.74
N GLY A 21 0.41 12.22 -2.14
CA GLY A 21 -0.78 12.87 -1.59
C GLY A 21 -2.07 12.07 -1.82
N LYS A 22 -2.21 11.47 -3.00
CA LYS A 22 -3.42 10.76 -3.44
C LYS A 22 -3.55 9.31 -2.93
N LEU A 23 -2.44 8.67 -2.54
CA LEU A 23 -2.45 7.30 -2.03
C LEU A 23 -3.03 7.23 -0.61
N VAL A 24 -3.93 6.30 -0.35
CA VAL A 24 -4.58 6.05 0.96
C VAL A 24 -4.23 4.66 1.48
N LEU A 25 -4.61 3.60 0.77
CA LEU A 25 -4.33 2.22 1.15
C LEU A 25 -2.84 1.92 1.09
N ALA A 26 -2.17 2.34 0.01
CA ALA A 26 -0.75 2.11 -0.20
C ALA A 26 0.16 2.72 0.88
N LYS A 27 -0.30 3.76 1.59
CA LYS A 27 0.42 4.34 2.74
C LYS A 27 0.42 3.41 3.96
N ASN A 28 -0.62 2.61 4.10
CA ASN A 28 -0.86 1.75 5.26
C ASN A 28 -0.36 0.31 5.04
N VAL A 29 0.07 -0.02 3.84
CA VAL A 29 0.69 -1.33 3.54
C VAL A 29 2.09 -1.38 4.16
N ASN A 30 2.46 -2.55 4.70
CA ASN A 30 3.80 -2.77 5.23
C ASN A 30 4.84 -2.75 4.09
N ARG A 31 5.85 -1.87 4.22
CA ARG A 31 6.91 -1.64 3.24
C ARG A 31 8.31 -1.94 3.79
N GLN A 32 8.41 -2.66 4.90
CA GLN A 32 9.65 -2.84 5.65
C GLN A 32 10.50 -4.05 5.21
N TYR A 33 10.17 -4.70 4.09
CA TYR A 33 10.82 -5.94 3.73
C TYR A 33 12.24 -5.77 3.16
N ASP A 34 12.48 -4.70 2.40
CA ASP A 34 13.82 -4.42 1.86
C ASP A 34 13.93 -2.97 1.36
N ASN A 35 15.07 -2.33 1.63
CA ASN A 35 15.43 -1.02 1.11
C ASN A 35 16.23 -1.10 -0.19
N GLN A 36 16.61 -2.27 -0.64
CA GLN A 36 17.52 -2.47 -1.76
C GLN A 36 17.01 -1.82 -3.05
N TYR A 37 15.70 -1.90 -3.31
CA TYR A 37 15.08 -1.23 -4.46
C TYR A 37 15.15 0.30 -4.38
N ARG A 38 15.16 0.85 -3.18
CA ARG A 38 15.24 2.29 -2.96
C ARG A 38 16.67 2.82 -3.15
N GLU A 39 17.69 2.05 -2.75
CA GLU A 39 19.08 2.50 -2.70
C GLU A 39 19.81 2.28 -4.02
N THR A 40 19.59 1.16 -4.69
CA THR A 40 20.33 0.76 -5.90
C THR A 40 19.52 0.86 -7.19
N GLY A 41 18.23 1.16 -7.09
CA GLY A 41 17.29 1.01 -8.19
C GLY A 41 16.99 -0.46 -8.50
N ALA A 42 15.76 -0.75 -8.89
CA ALA A 42 15.39 -2.10 -9.29
C ALA A 42 16.00 -2.40 -10.67
N LYS A 43 16.95 -3.32 -10.71
CA LYS A 43 17.35 -3.95 -11.98
C LYS A 43 16.20 -4.80 -12.48
N ASP A 44 15.98 -4.82 -13.79
CA ASP A 44 14.97 -5.70 -14.38
C ASP A 44 15.25 -7.16 -14.00
N GLY A 45 14.21 -7.84 -13.47
CA GLY A 45 14.32 -9.23 -13.01
C GLY A 45 14.91 -9.44 -11.61
N ALA A 46 15.12 -8.37 -10.82
CA ALA A 46 15.55 -8.53 -9.44
C ALA A 46 14.37 -8.97 -8.55
N ASP A 47 14.51 -10.14 -7.96
CA ASP A 47 13.55 -10.69 -6.98
C ASP A 47 14.00 -10.36 -5.56
N ILE A 48 13.05 -10.00 -4.70
CA ILE A 48 13.28 -9.85 -3.26
C ILE A 48 12.92 -11.17 -2.57
N LYS A 49 13.83 -11.72 -1.80
CA LYS A 49 13.57 -12.88 -0.94
C LYS A 49 13.23 -12.40 0.48
N VAL A 50 11.97 -12.57 0.86
CA VAL A 50 11.50 -12.30 2.21
C VAL A 50 11.66 -13.57 3.04
N ARG A 51 12.51 -13.53 4.07
CA ARG A 51 12.68 -14.64 5.01
C ARG A 51 11.53 -14.66 5.99
N LEU A 52 10.93 -15.82 6.15
CA LEU A 52 9.87 -16.03 7.14
C LEU A 52 10.49 -16.37 8.50
N PRO A 53 9.85 -15.97 9.62
CA PRO A 53 10.31 -16.33 10.95
C PRO A 53 10.30 -17.84 11.16
N ASN A 54 11.34 -18.34 11.83
CA ASN A 54 11.45 -19.75 12.17
C ASN A 54 10.36 -20.15 13.16
N LYS A 55 9.84 -21.36 13.00
CA LYS A 55 8.87 -21.96 13.93
C LYS A 55 9.56 -23.00 14.77
N TYR A 56 9.48 -22.85 16.09
CA TYR A 56 10.00 -23.79 17.06
C TYR A 56 8.87 -24.43 17.84
N THR A 57 9.06 -25.69 18.24
CA THR A 57 8.12 -26.41 19.11
C THR A 57 8.64 -26.46 20.55
N ILE A 58 7.71 -26.28 21.51
CA ILE A 58 8.05 -26.36 22.90
C ILE A 58 8.31 -27.83 23.28
N ARG A 59 9.43 -28.07 23.95
CA ARG A 59 9.75 -29.37 24.53
C ARG A 59 9.14 -29.49 25.94
N THR A 60 8.57 -30.64 26.25
CA THR A 60 8.17 -31.02 27.62
C THR A 60 9.07 -32.14 28.12
N GLY A 61 9.56 -32.04 29.36
CA GLY A 61 10.40 -33.05 30.01
C GLY A 61 11.86 -32.64 30.17
N LYS A 62 12.66 -33.52 30.82
CA LYS A 62 14.07 -33.24 31.19
C LYS A 62 15.08 -33.51 30.02
N SER A 63 14.72 -34.36 29.07
CA SER A 63 15.61 -34.69 27.96
C SER A 63 15.73 -33.56 26.96
N LEU A 64 16.96 -33.26 26.54
CA LEU A 64 17.22 -32.25 25.51
C LEU A 64 16.73 -32.79 24.15
N ALA A 65 15.93 -32.01 23.47
CA ALA A 65 15.55 -32.24 22.07
C ALA A 65 15.97 -31.00 21.27
N ALA A 66 17.15 -31.09 20.66
CA ALA A 66 17.63 -30.02 19.78
C ALA A 66 16.77 -29.97 18.51
N GLN A 67 16.44 -28.78 18.06
CA GLN A 67 15.71 -28.55 16.83
C GLN A 67 16.63 -27.80 15.86
N ASP A 68 16.67 -28.27 14.63
CA ASP A 68 17.41 -27.59 13.58
C ASP A 68 16.65 -26.33 13.13
N THR A 69 17.41 -25.29 12.83
CA THR A 69 16.86 -24.05 12.28
C THR A 69 16.64 -24.21 10.77
N SER A 70 15.39 -24.16 10.34
CA SER A 70 15.02 -24.19 8.92
C SER A 70 14.42 -22.87 8.51
N GLU A 71 15.16 -22.08 7.75
CA GLU A 71 14.69 -20.81 7.21
C GLU A 71 13.91 -21.05 5.89
N THR A 72 12.65 -20.64 5.88
CA THR A 72 11.85 -20.58 4.66
C THR A 72 11.80 -19.16 4.13
N SER A 73 11.75 -19.00 2.81
CA SER A 73 11.65 -17.69 2.18
C SER A 73 10.55 -17.68 1.13
N VAL A 74 9.92 -16.50 0.98
CA VAL A 74 8.97 -16.21 -0.10
C VAL A 74 9.64 -15.23 -1.03
N THR A 75 9.56 -15.49 -2.33
CA THR A 75 10.12 -14.61 -3.35
C THR A 75 9.04 -13.63 -3.82
N LEU A 76 9.34 -12.33 -3.73
CA LEU A 76 8.53 -11.26 -4.30
C LEU A 76 9.12 -10.86 -5.64
N THR A 77 8.40 -11.13 -6.71
CA THR A 77 8.79 -10.78 -8.08
C THR A 77 8.04 -9.53 -8.52
N ARG A 78 8.73 -8.61 -9.18
CA ARG A 78 8.08 -7.47 -9.81
C ARG A 78 7.25 -7.94 -11.00
N ALA A 79 5.92 -7.89 -10.89
CA ALA A 79 5.02 -8.43 -11.89
C ALA A 79 4.63 -7.41 -12.98
N THR A 80 4.40 -6.13 -12.60
CA THR A 80 3.78 -5.16 -13.50
C THR A 80 4.43 -3.80 -13.38
N GLN A 81 4.67 -3.15 -14.51
CA GLN A 81 5.03 -1.74 -14.60
C GLN A 81 3.82 -0.99 -15.12
N ILE A 82 3.39 0.04 -14.40
CA ILE A 82 2.28 0.91 -14.78
C ILE A 82 2.79 2.33 -14.98
N GLY A 83 2.22 3.04 -15.94
CA GLY A 83 2.57 4.43 -16.22
C GLY A 83 1.49 5.11 -17.05
N VAL A 84 1.58 6.42 -17.15
CA VAL A 84 0.79 7.24 -18.05
C VAL A 84 1.77 8.00 -18.95
N ASP A 85 1.66 7.78 -20.25
CA ASP A 85 2.47 8.47 -21.24
C ASP A 85 1.75 9.73 -21.68
N MET A 86 2.44 10.87 -21.65
CA MET A 86 1.88 12.16 -21.97
C MET A 86 2.77 12.86 -23.00
N ASN A 87 2.15 13.40 -24.04
CA ASN A 87 2.80 14.31 -24.99
C ASN A 87 2.47 15.74 -24.60
N PHE A 88 3.46 16.60 -24.54
CA PHE A 88 3.28 18.03 -24.32
C PHE A 88 4.18 18.84 -25.23
N SER A 89 3.68 20.00 -25.62
CA SER A 89 4.37 20.92 -26.53
C SER A 89 5.41 21.78 -25.81
N SER A 90 6.31 22.39 -26.58
CA SER A 90 7.28 23.34 -26.04
C SER A 90 6.60 24.55 -25.38
N ALA A 91 5.40 24.91 -25.82
CA ALA A 91 4.63 26.01 -25.22
C ALA A 91 4.16 25.66 -23.80
N GLU A 92 3.77 24.41 -23.55
CA GLU A 92 3.35 23.93 -22.24
C GLU A 92 4.52 23.87 -21.25
N LEU A 93 5.73 23.62 -21.73
CA LEU A 93 6.97 23.67 -20.91
C LEU A 93 7.35 25.10 -20.46
N THR A 94 6.79 26.13 -21.07
CA THR A 94 6.99 27.52 -20.65
C THR A 94 6.02 27.99 -19.57
N MET A 95 5.04 27.15 -19.20
CA MET A 95 4.09 27.45 -18.14
C MET A 95 4.77 27.48 -16.76
N GLN A 96 4.13 28.14 -15.81
CA GLN A 96 4.58 28.05 -14.42
C GLN A 96 4.38 26.60 -13.91
N LEU A 97 5.26 26.14 -13.03
CA LEU A 97 5.21 24.79 -12.47
C LEU A 97 3.86 24.47 -11.82
N GLN A 98 3.23 25.47 -11.19
CA GLN A 98 1.94 25.29 -10.54
C GLN A 98 0.83 25.01 -11.57
N ASP A 99 0.73 25.82 -12.62
CA ASP A 99 -0.26 25.64 -13.68
C ASP A 99 -0.06 24.33 -14.44
N PHE A 100 1.19 23.98 -14.71
CA PHE A 100 1.55 22.69 -15.31
C PHE A 100 1.15 21.52 -14.40
N SER A 101 1.36 21.65 -13.09
CA SER A 101 0.95 20.63 -12.11
C SER A 101 -0.55 20.41 -12.12
N GLU A 102 -1.34 21.46 -12.01
CA GLU A 102 -2.80 21.36 -11.89
C GLU A 102 -3.45 20.82 -13.17
N ARG A 103 -2.94 21.22 -14.33
CA ARG A 103 -3.55 20.88 -15.62
C ARG A 103 -3.12 19.54 -16.18
N ILE A 104 -1.90 19.11 -15.90
CA ILE A 104 -1.28 17.94 -16.54
C ILE A 104 -0.89 16.88 -15.51
N ILE A 105 -0.13 17.25 -14.47
CA ILE A 105 0.42 16.27 -13.52
C ILE A 105 -0.68 15.67 -12.64
N GLU A 106 -1.56 16.48 -12.09
CA GLU A 106 -2.56 16.00 -11.13
C GLU A 106 -3.57 15.01 -11.73
N PRO A 107 -4.11 15.21 -12.94
CA PRO A 107 -4.97 14.21 -13.57
C PRO A 107 -4.23 12.91 -13.86
N ALA A 108 -3.00 12.98 -14.39
CA ALA A 108 -2.19 11.79 -14.66
C ALA A 108 -1.84 11.01 -13.39
N ALA A 109 -1.41 11.71 -12.35
CA ALA A 109 -1.11 11.09 -11.05
C ALA A 109 -2.36 10.48 -10.40
N ALA A 110 -3.55 11.06 -10.61
CA ALA A 110 -4.80 10.50 -10.12
C ALA A 110 -5.11 9.14 -10.76
N VAL A 111 -4.91 9.00 -12.05
CA VAL A 111 -5.12 7.73 -12.77
C VAL A 111 -4.15 6.65 -12.27
N VAL A 112 -2.87 6.99 -12.11
CA VAL A 112 -1.87 6.05 -11.57
C VAL A 112 -2.20 5.66 -10.13
N ALA A 113 -2.54 6.63 -9.28
CA ALA A 113 -2.92 6.38 -7.89
C ALA A 113 -4.14 5.47 -7.79
N SER A 114 -5.19 5.72 -8.58
CA SER A 114 -6.39 4.88 -8.62
C SER A 114 -6.05 3.44 -9.00
N ASN A 115 -5.22 3.22 -10.01
CA ASN A 115 -4.82 1.88 -10.43
C ASN A 115 -4.02 1.14 -9.34
N ILE A 116 -3.13 1.84 -8.62
CA ILE A 116 -2.39 1.27 -7.49
C ILE A 116 -3.35 0.88 -6.36
N GLU A 117 -4.26 1.79 -5.98
CA GLU A 117 -5.23 1.55 -4.92
C GLU A 117 -6.17 0.38 -5.25
N ASP A 118 -6.66 0.31 -6.48
CA ASP A 118 -7.50 -0.79 -6.98
C ASP A 118 -6.74 -2.13 -6.94
N SER A 119 -5.46 -2.13 -7.33
CA SER A 119 -4.62 -3.33 -7.29
C SER A 119 -4.41 -3.84 -5.86
N ILE A 120 -4.24 -2.93 -4.89
CA ILE A 120 -4.10 -3.27 -3.47
C ILE A 120 -5.45 -3.75 -2.92
N ALA A 121 -6.52 -3.02 -3.22
CA ALA A 121 -7.86 -3.37 -2.77
C ALA A 121 -8.29 -4.75 -3.27
N ALA A 122 -7.96 -5.11 -4.52
CA ALA A 122 -8.27 -6.42 -5.09
C ALA A 122 -7.63 -7.60 -4.34
N ARG A 123 -6.58 -7.36 -3.54
CA ARG A 123 -5.91 -8.40 -2.74
C ARG A 123 -6.70 -8.85 -1.52
N TYR A 124 -7.86 -8.27 -1.24
CA TYR A 124 -8.70 -8.72 -0.12
C TYR A 124 -9.11 -10.20 -0.24
N VAL A 125 -9.18 -10.74 -1.45
CA VAL A 125 -9.51 -12.17 -1.70
C VAL A 125 -8.41 -13.12 -1.24
N ASP A 126 -7.17 -12.63 -1.12
CA ASP A 126 -6.02 -13.43 -0.71
C ASP A 126 -5.94 -13.55 0.83
N VAL A 127 -6.79 -12.81 1.57
CA VAL A 127 -6.79 -12.80 3.04
C VAL A 127 -7.81 -13.81 3.57
N PRO A 128 -7.38 -14.85 4.31
CA PRO A 128 -8.28 -15.89 4.81
C PRO A 128 -9.15 -15.45 5.99
N ASN A 129 -8.79 -14.35 6.67
CA ASN A 129 -9.52 -13.85 7.84
C ASN A 129 -10.62 -12.88 7.41
N LEU A 130 -11.85 -13.38 7.35
CA LEU A 130 -13.03 -12.61 6.99
C LEU A 130 -13.92 -12.40 8.21
N VAL A 131 -14.55 -11.23 8.30
CA VAL A 131 -15.56 -10.88 9.31
C VAL A 131 -16.74 -10.23 8.59
N GLY A 132 -17.96 -10.62 8.97
CA GLY A 132 -19.18 -10.20 8.29
C GLY A 132 -19.50 -11.05 7.06
N THR A 133 -20.42 -10.57 6.24
CA THR A 133 -20.85 -11.25 5.01
C THR A 133 -20.25 -10.56 3.80
N ALA A 134 -19.51 -11.31 2.99
CA ALA A 134 -18.91 -10.78 1.77
C ALA A 134 -19.96 -10.14 0.85
N GLY A 135 -19.64 -9.02 0.23
CA GLY A 135 -20.54 -8.28 -0.66
C GLY A 135 -21.58 -7.39 0.06
N THR A 136 -21.58 -7.34 1.39
CA THR A 136 -22.46 -6.45 2.16
C THR A 136 -21.69 -5.29 2.78
N THR A 137 -22.32 -4.12 2.83
CA THR A 137 -21.77 -2.97 3.54
C THR A 137 -22.00 -3.11 5.04
N PRO A 138 -20.99 -2.91 5.90
CA PRO A 138 -21.19 -2.98 7.35
C PRO A 138 -22.18 -1.89 7.80
N ALA A 139 -23.26 -2.34 8.46
CA ALA A 139 -24.32 -1.44 8.94
C ALA A 139 -24.10 -0.97 10.39
N THR A 140 -23.21 -1.62 11.13
CA THR A 140 -22.97 -1.29 12.56
C THR A 140 -21.49 -1.33 12.88
N MET A 141 -21.08 -0.61 13.93
CA MET A 141 -19.72 -0.65 14.45
C MET A 141 -19.32 -2.05 14.96
N LEU A 142 -20.30 -2.90 15.26
CA LEU A 142 -20.05 -4.26 15.75
C LEU A 142 -19.14 -5.04 14.79
N VAL A 143 -19.35 -4.91 13.48
CA VAL A 143 -18.51 -5.59 12.47
C VAL A 143 -17.05 -5.13 12.56
N VAL A 144 -16.81 -3.86 12.77
CA VAL A 144 -15.46 -3.28 12.93
C VAL A 144 -14.80 -3.80 14.21
N LEU A 145 -15.56 -3.86 15.32
CA LEU A 145 -15.08 -4.40 16.59
C LEU A 145 -14.78 -5.90 16.50
N GLN A 146 -15.61 -6.66 15.80
CA GLN A 146 -15.36 -8.07 15.52
C GLN A 146 -14.11 -8.29 14.68
N ALA A 147 -13.82 -7.41 13.71
CA ALA A 147 -12.57 -7.44 12.96
C ALA A 147 -11.36 -7.21 13.87
N GLY A 148 -11.46 -6.26 14.81
CA GLY A 148 -10.46 -6.04 15.85
C GLY A 148 -10.23 -7.27 16.74
N ALA A 149 -11.31 -7.89 17.23
CA ALA A 149 -11.25 -9.11 18.03
C ALA A 149 -10.61 -10.28 17.23
N ARG A 150 -10.93 -10.40 15.94
CA ARG A 150 -10.29 -11.42 15.08
C ARG A 150 -8.79 -11.24 14.92
N LEU A 151 -8.31 -10.00 14.89
CA LEU A 151 -6.86 -9.71 14.89
C LEU A 151 -6.23 -10.11 16.23
N ASP A 152 -6.92 -9.88 17.35
CA ASP A 152 -6.45 -10.27 18.68
C ASP A 152 -6.38 -11.80 18.82
N ASP A 153 -7.38 -12.52 18.35
CA ASP A 153 -7.39 -13.98 18.32
C ASP A 153 -6.21 -14.56 17.53
N ASN A 154 -5.76 -13.87 16.51
CA ASN A 154 -4.58 -14.22 15.72
C ASN A 154 -3.26 -13.68 16.31
N LEU A 155 -3.27 -13.16 17.54
CA LEU A 155 -2.10 -12.63 18.24
C LEU A 155 -1.36 -11.51 17.49
N VAL A 156 -2.08 -10.73 16.70
CA VAL A 156 -1.50 -9.55 16.05
C VAL A 156 -1.24 -8.47 17.09
N SER A 157 -0.04 -7.89 17.10
CA SER A 157 0.32 -6.86 18.08
C SER A 157 -0.57 -5.62 17.98
N ARG A 158 -0.86 -5.00 19.14
CA ARG A 158 -1.59 -3.72 19.25
C ARG A 158 -0.58 -2.57 19.34
N ASP A 159 0.10 -2.31 18.24
CA ASP A 159 1.21 -1.35 18.18
C ASP A 159 0.82 -0.02 17.51
N ASP A 160 -0.44 0.40 17.62
CA ASP A 160 -1.04 1.60 17.03
C ASP A 160 -0.96 1.68 15.48
N LYS A 161 -0.55 0.59 14.82
CA LYS A 161 -0.47 0.50 13.35
C LYS A 161 -1.67 -0.20 12.72
N ARG A 162 -2.68 -0.56 13.53
CA ARG A 162 -3.91 -1.12 12.99
C ARG A 162 -4.75 -0.01 12.35
N VAL A 163 -5.08 -0.18 11.09
CA VAL A 163 -5.84 0.79 10.31
C VAL A 163 -7.08 0.12 9.75
N VAL A 164 -8.19 0.83 9.74
CA VAL A 164 -9.44 0.42 9.10
C VAL A 164 -9.69 1.36 7.92
N ALA A 165 -9.81 0.80 6.74
CA ALA A 165 -10.24 1.53 5.55
C ALA A 165 -11.72 1.23 5.30
N LEU A 166 -12.55 2.26 5.31
CA LEU A 166 -13.99 2.17 5.07
C LEU A 166 -14.35 2.98 3.84
N SER A 167 -15.29 2.45 3.05
CA SER A 167 -15.89 3.26 1.98
C SER A 167 -16.75 4.39 2.57
N PRO A 168 -16.95 5.50 1.85
CA PRO A 168 -17.80 6.59 2.32
C PRO A 168 -19.23 6.13 2.69
N LEU A 169 -19.77 5.18 1.93
CA LEU A 169 -21.08 4.61 2.20
C LEU A 169 -21.10 3.81 3.52
N ALA A 170 -20.09 2.97 3.75
CA ALA A 170 -19.94 2.22 4.99
C ALA A 170 -19.82 3.14 6.21
N MET A 171 -19.05 4.24 6.07
CA MET A 171 -18.93 5.23 7.12
C MET A 171 -20.28 5.89 7.43
N ALA A 172 -21.02 6.29 6.39
CA ALA A 172 -22.33 6.90 6.55
C ALA A 172 -23.33 5.98 7.25
N THR A 173 -23.39 4.69 6.88
CA THR A 173 -24.29 3.72 7.51
C THR A 173 -23.91 3.43 8.97
N ILE A 174 -22.63 3.33 9.28
CA ILE A 174 -22.17 3.13 10.67
C ILE A 174 -22.50 4.34 11.54
N VAL A 175 -22.29 5.56 11.05
CA VAL A 175 -22.60 6.79 11.80
C VAL A 175 -24.10 6.93 12.00
N ASP A 176 -24.94 6.61 11.02
CA ASP A 176 -26.38 6.66 11.15
C ASP A 176 -26.94 5.67 12.19
N ALA A 177 -26.30 4.51 12.31
CA ALA A 177 -26.66 3.51 13.34
C ALA A 177 -26.39 3.96 14.78
N TYR A 178 -25.69 5.06 14.99
CA TYR A 178 -25.41 5.65 16.30
C TYR A 178 -26.41 6.73 16.73
N LYS A 179 -27.39 7.05 15.91
CA LYS A 179 -28.47 7.94 16.29
C LYS A 179 -29.58 7.18 17.00
#